data_86b394d1bc958b34b732f9c1620df5ed
#
_entry.id   86b394d1bc958b34b732f9c1620df5ed
#
_cell.length_a   1.000
_cell.length_b   1.000
_cell.length_c   1.000
_cell.angle_alpha   90.00
_cell.angle_beta   90.00
_cell.angle_gamma   90.00
#
_symmetry.space_group_name_H-M   'P 1'
#
loop_
_entity.id
_entity.type
_entity.pdbx_description
1 polymer ?
#
loop_
_entity_poly.entity_id
_entity_poly.type
_entity_poly.pdbx_seq_one_letter_code
_entity_poly.pdbx_strand_id
1 'polypeptide(L)'
;VWIAEKMGDPIEKAIYIPPEHHFVNDYVENLLSYIENGKENTLVKAGIAHYQFEAVHPFEDGNGRIGRLLIPLVIYYRRKLDLPILYLSGYFDAHRDEYLNALHRVDETGNYEIWLAFFFKSVAEQLRETQKLVENIYSLYDDIRDKFGTGKSPYLLPFVEAIFKVPIF
;
A
#
# COMPACT_ATOMS: atom_id res chain seq x y z
N VAL A 1 22.28 10.90 2.68
CA VAL A 1 21.13 10.67 3.58
C VAL A 1 21.29 9.27 4.14
N TRP A 2 20.95 9.04 5.39
CA TRP A 2 20.87 7.72 6.02
C TRP A 2 19.60 7.65 6.86
N ILE A 3 19.11 6.43 7.08
CA ILE A 3 17.93 6.16 7.89
C ILE A 3 18.41 5.69 9.26
N ALA A 4 17.96 6.36 10.32
CA ALA A 4 18.25 6.01 11.72
C ALA A 4 16.94 6.05 12.53
N GLU A 5 16.99 5.55 13.79
CA GLU A 5 15.83 5.58 14.67
C GLU A 5 15.33 6.99 14.95
N LYS A 6 16.26 7.93 15.08
CA LYS A 6 15.93 9.34 15.33
C LYS A 6 16.52 10.24 14.26
N MET A 7 15.74 11.22 13.82
CA MET A 7 16.22 12.27 12.93
C MET A 7 17.41 13.00 13.57
N GLY A 8 18.54 13.04 12.83
CA GLY A 8 19.77 13.66 13.31
C GLY A 8 20.75 12.74 14.04
N ASP A 9 20.43 11.47 14.20
CA ASP A 9 21.41 10.49 14.69
C ASP A 9 22.61 10.40 13.74
N PRO A 10 23.83 10.18 14.25
CA PRO A 10 25.02 10.07 13.43
C PRO A 10 24.99 8.80 12.56
N ILE A 11 25.75 8.79 11.47
CA ILE A 11 25.78 7.69 10.48
C ILE A 11 26.15 6.33 11.10
N GLU A 12 26.91 6.32 12.19
CA GLU A 12 27.28 5.10 12.92
C GLU A 12 26.07 4.40 13.55
N LYS A 13 24.95 5.10 13.69
CA LYS A 13 23.66 4.58 14.14
C LYS A 13 22.67 4.35 13.01
N ALA A 14 23.13 4.42 11.76
CA ALA A 14 22.27 4.18 10.63
C ALA A 14 21.74 2.74 10.63
N ILE A 15 20.42 2.61 10.50
CA ILE A 15 19.75 1.33 10.27
C ILE A 15 19.91 0.93 8.80
N TYR A 16 19.89 1.92 7.92
CA TYR A 16 20.03 1.71 6.48
C TYR A 16 20.76 2.91 5.85
N ILE A 17 21.64 2.63 4.91
CA ILE A 17 22.35 3.64 4.12
C ILE A 17 21.93 3.47 2.65
N PRO A 18 21.09 4.38 2.12
CA PRO A 18 20.70 4.39 0.72
C PRO A 18 21.89 4.59 -0.22
N PRO A 19 21.73 4.28 -1.51
CA PRO A 19 22.75 4.54 -2.53
C PRO A 19 23.17 6.01 -2.57
N GLU A 20 24.41 6.25 -3.06
CA GLU A 20 24.88 7.60 -3.28
C GLU A 20 23.98 8.34 -4.29
N HIS A 21 23.80 9.66 -4.09
CA HIS A 21 22.82 10.47 -4.82
C HIS A 21 22.98 10.43 -6.34
N HIS A 22 24.20 10.27 -6.84
CA HIS A 22 24.46 10.23 -8.28
C HIS A 22 23.97 8.94 -8.97
N PHE A 23 23.72 7.87 -8.22
CA PHE A 23 23.13 6.63 -8.75
C PHE A 23 21.60 6.58 -8.66
N VAL A 24 20.99 7.49 -7.90
CA VAL A 24 19.53 7.44 -7.61
C VAL A 24 18.71 7.48 -8.89
N ASN A 25 19.07 8.35 -9.85
CA ASN A 25 18.34 8.45 -11.11
C ASN A 25 18.37 7.12 -11.90
N ASP A 26 19.56 6.52 -12.03
CA ASP A 26 19.72 5.25 -12.76
C ASP A 26 18.91 4.11 -12.09
N TYR A 27 18.88 4.05 -10.76
CA TYR A 27 18.09 3.08 -10.03
C TYR A 27 16.59 3.32 -10.17
N VAL A 28 16.14 4.56 -10.17
CA VAL A 28 14.72 4.90 -10.41
C VAL A 28 14.31 4.54 -11.83
N GLU A 29 15.12 4.84 -12.84
CA GLU A 29 14.87 4.44 -14.22
C GLU A 29 14.82 2.91 -14.39
N ASN A 30 15.71 2.19 -13.72
CA ASN A 30 15.71 0.73 -13.70
C ASN A 30 14.42 0.19 -13.05
N LEU A 31 13.99 0.77 -11.92
CA LEU A 31 12.74 0.42 -11.26
C LEU A 31 11.53 0.64 -12.18
N LEU A 32 11.45 1.78 -12.86
CA LEU A 32 10.38 2.07 -13.81
C LEU A 32 10.37 1.07 -14.98
N SER A 33 11.55 0.79 -15.54
CA SER A 33 11.71 -0.24 -16.59
C SER A 33 11.28 -1.62 -16.10
N TYR A 34 11.59 -1.99 -14.86
CA TYR A 34 11.13 -3.24 -14.26
C TYR A 34 9.61 -3.28 -14.12
N ILE A 35 8.97 -2.20 -13.66
CA ILE A 35 7.51 -2.11 -13.55
C ILE A 35 6.85 -2.30 -14.92
N GLU A 36 7.41 -1.71 -15.96
CA GLU A 36 6.86 -1.81 -17.32
C GLU A 36 7.08 -3.18 -17.95
N ASN A 37 8.31 -3.68 -17.92
CA ASN A 37 8.76 -4.78 -18.76
C ASN A 37 8.93 -6.12 -18.04
N GLY A 38 8.97 -6.13 -16.71
CA GLY A 38 9.11 -7.36 -15.92
C GLY A 38 8.00 -8.38 -16.23
N LYS A 39 8.36 -9.66 -16.21
CA LYS A 39 7.47 -10.79 -16.61
C LYS A 39 6.78 -11.46 -15.42
N GLU A 40 7.15 -11.10 -14.22
CA GLU A 40 6.66 -11.67 -12.99
C GLU A 40 5.15 -11.42 -12.82
N ASN A 41 4.53 -12.23 -11.96
CA ASN A 41 3.16 -11.98 -11.51
C ASN A 41 3.04 -10.56 -10.94
N THR A 42 1.91 -9.90 -11.19
CA THR A 42 1.69 -8.49 -10.81
C THR A 42 1.88 -8.23 -9.31
N LEU A 43 1.47 -9.15 -8.44
CA LEU A 43 1.68 -9.00 -7.00
C LEU A 43 3.15 -9.15 -6.62
N VAL A 44 3.88 -10.12 -7.21
CA VAL A 44 5.33 -10.26 -7.02
C VAL A 44 6.02 -8.97 -7.44
N LYS A 45 5.67 -8.46 -8.63
CA LYS A 45 6.21 -7.20 -9.17
C LYS A 45 5.96 -6.02 -8.24
N ALA A 46 4.73 -5.88 -7.71
CA ALA A 46 4.38 -4.80 -6.80
C ALA A 46 5.19 -4.88 -5.49
N GLY A 47 5.38 -6.09 -4.95
CA GLY A 47 6.20 -6.31 -3.75
C GLY A 47 7.68 -5.99 -3.98
N ILE A 48 8.25 -6.45 -5.10
CA ILE A 48 9.66 -6.14 -5.45
C ILE A 48 9.84 -4.65 -5.74
N ALA A 49 8.92 -4.04 -6.48
CA ALA A 49 8.97 -2.62 -6.78
C ALA A 49 8.90 -1.75 -5.52
N HIS A 50 8.06 -2.13 -4.56
CA HIS A 50 8.01 -1.45 -3.26
C HIS A 50 9.33 -1.55 -2.52
N TYR A 51 9.90 -2.77 -2.39
CA TYR A 51 11.20 -2.96 -1.75
C TYR A 51 12.28 -2.12 -2.43
N GLN A 52 12.40 -2.20 -3.76
CA GLN A 52 13.42 -1.44 -4.50
C GLN A 52 13.27 0.07 -4.32
N PHE A 53 12.04 0.58 -4.28
CA PHE A 53 11.79 1.99 -4.02
C PHE A 53 12.24 2.41 -2.61
N GLU A 54 11.92 1.61 -1.60
CA GLU A 54 12.36 1.88 -0.22
C GLU A 54 13.89 1.79 -0.10
N ALA A 55 14.53 0.85 -0.81
CA ALA A 55 15.98 0.68 -0.82
C ALA A 55 16.70 1.83 -1.55
N VAL A 56 16.19 2.30 -2.69
CA VAL A 56 16.75 3.46 -3.42
C VAL A 56 16.59 4.76 -2.62
N HIS A 57 15.47 4.89 -1.91
CA HIS A 57 15.15 6.02 -1.03
C HIS A 57 15.35 7.39 -1.70
N PRO A 58 14.67 7.66 -2.85
CA PRO A 58 15.04 8.77 -3.74
C PRO A 58 14.74 10.17 -3.20
N PHE A 59 13.95 10.31 -2.16
CA PHE A 59 13.54 11.61 -1.60
C PHE A 59 14.13 11.85 -0.21
N GLU A 60 14.22 13.11 0.19
CA GLU A 60 14.66 13.49 1.53
C GLU A 60 13.60 13.12 2.60
N ASP A 61 12.30 13.19 2.25
CA ASP A 61 11.16 12.80 3.10
C ASP A 61 10.04 12.21 2.25
N GLY A 62 9.21 11.38 2.89
CA GLY A 62 8.01 10.83 2.27
C GLY A 62 8.22 9.53 1.50
N ASN A 63 9.42 8.95 1.48
CA ASN A 63 9.68 7.71 0.74
C ASN A 63 8.71 6.60 1.13
N GLY A 64 8.53 6.31 2.42
CA GLY A 64 7.60 5.29 2.87
C GLY A 64 6.13 5.53 2.46
N ARG A 65 5.69 6.80 2.39
CA ARG A 65 4.34 7.14 1.89
C ARG A 65 4.22 6.87 0.40
N ILE A 66 5.20 7.29 -0.39
CA ILE A 66 5.23 7.09 -1.84
C ILE A 66 5.42 5.61 -2.17
N GLY A 67 6.32 4.91 -1.49
CA GLY A 67 6.54 3.48 -1.66
C GLY A 67 5.27 2.66 -1.41
N ARG A 68 4.51 2.98 -0.37
CA ARG A 68 3.22 2.33 -0.11
C ARG A 68 2.15 2.66 -1.15
N LEU A 69 2.15 3.88 -1.70
CA LEU A 69 1.26 4.25 -2.81
C LEU A 69 1.66 3.59 -4.14
N LEU A 70 2.93 3.26 -4.32
CA LEU A 70 3.41 2.57 -5.52
C LEU A 70 2.78 1.19 -5.68
N ILE A 71 2.50 0.49 -4.58
CA ILE A 71 1.90 -0.85 -4.60
C ILE A 71 0.56 -0.87 -5.34
N PRO A 72 -0.49 -0.14 -4.91
CA PRO A 72 -1.77 -0.14 -5.61
C PRO A 72 -1.66 0.45 -7.02
N LEU A 73 -0.74 1.39 -7.26
CA LEU A 73 -0.52 1.96 -8.59
C LEU A 73 0.05 0.93 -9.58
N VAL A 74 1.00 0.09 -9.17
CA VAL A 74 1.54 -1.00 -10.02
C VAL A 74 0.44 -2.01 -10.34
N ILE A 75 -0.38 -2.39 -9.35
CA ILE A 75 -1.47 -3.35 -9.54
C ILE A 75 -2.54 -2.78 -10.49
N TYR A 76 -2.90 -1.50 -10.32
CA TYR A 76 -3.83 -0.78 -11.20
C TYR A 76 -3.28 -0.64 -12.63
N TYR A 77 -2.04 -0.18 -12.78
CA TYR A 77 -1.38 -0.04 -14.07
C TYR A 77 -1.38 -1.34 -14.87
N ARG A 78 -1.21 -2.48 -14.19
CA ARG A 78 -1.27 -3.82 -14.79
C ARG A 78 -2.70 -4.34 -14.97
N ARG A 79 -3.72 -3.50 -14.80
CA ARG A 79 -5.16 -3.79 -14.99
C ARG A 79 -5.63 -5.01 -14.17
N LYS A 80 -5.13 -5.15 -12.94
CA LYS A 80 -5.57 -6.17 -11.98
C LYS A 80 -6.56 -5.62 -10.96
N LEU A 81 -6.68 -4.30 -10.88
CA LEU A 81 -7.71 -3.58 -10.15
C LEU A 81 -8.26 -2.48 -11.07
N ASP A 82 -9.54 -2.20 -11.00
CA ASP A 82 -10.18 -1.10 -11.73
C ASP A 82 -9.90 0.26 -11.07
N LEU A 83 -9.59 0.25 -9.78
CA LEU A 83 -9.20 1.43 -8.99
C LEU A 83 -8.04 1.05 -8.04
N PRO A 84 -7.14 1.99 -7.71
CA PRO A 84 -6.01 1.74 -6.81
C PRO A 84 -6.46 1.77 -5.32
N ILE A 85 -7.42 0.92 -4.96
CA ILE A 85 -8.07 0.91 -3.64
C ILE A 85 -7.40 0.03 -2.58
N LEU A 86 -6.33 -0.69 -2.93
CA LEU A 86 -5.59 -1.52 -1.98
C LEU A 86 -4.72 -0.65 -1.07
N TYR A 87 -5.14 -0.45 0.17
CA TYR A 87 -4.45 0.39 1.13
C TYR A 87 -3.75 -0.45 2.20
N LEU A 88 -2.42 -0.62 2.07
CA LEU A 88 -1.62 -1.46 2.97
C LEU A 88 -0.99 -0.69 4.14
N SER A 89 -1.06 0.65 4.17
CA SER A 89 -0.38 1.43 5.20
C SER A 89 -0.80 1.06 6.61
N GLY A 90 -2.10 0.86 6.85
CA GLY A 90 -2.60 0.46 8.18
C GLY A 90 -2.03 -0.87 8.64
N TYR A 91 -1.94 -1.85 7.74
CA TYR A 91 -1.34 -3.14 8.06
C TYR A 91 0.16 -3.03 8.35
N PHE A 92 0.91 -2.31 7.51
CA PHE A 92 2.35 -2.12 7.70
C PHE A 92 2.67 -1.35 8.99
N ASP A 93 1.85 -0.36 9.34
CA ASP A 93 2.02 0.41 10.58
C ASP A 93 1.70 -0.45 11.81
N ALA A 94 0.67 -1.30 11.75
CA ALA A 94 0.32 -2.23 12.84
C ALA A 94 1.37 -3.35 13.03
N HIS A 95 2.11 -3.71 11.96
CA HIS A 95 3.15 -4.76 11.96
C HIS A 95 4.52 -4.18 11.63
N ARG A 96 4.81 -2.97 12.15
CA ARG A 96 5.98 -2.18 11.75
C ARG A 96 7.30 -2.94 11.90
N ASP A 97 7.49 -3.63 12.99
CA ASP A 97 8.76 -4.35 13.28
C ASP A 97 8.94 -5.53 12.32
N GLU A 98 7.87 -6.29 12.03
CA GLU A 98 7.90 -7.38 11.04
C GLU A 98 8.19 -6.83 9.64
N TYR A 99 7.56 -5.71 9.28
CA TYR A 99 7.76 -5.03 8.00
C TYR A 99 9.21 -4.59 7.80
N LEU A 100 9.78 -3.86 8.76
CA LEU A 100 11.15 -3.37 8.67
C LEU A 100 12.16 -4.52 8.67
N ASN A 101 11.94 -5.55 9.51
CA ASN A 101 12.78 -6.73 9.52
C ASN A 101 12.74 -7.49 8.19
N ALA A 102 11.56 -7.62 7.58
CA ALA A 102 11.42 -8.28 6.28
C ALA A 102 12.16 -7.55 5.15
N LEU A 103 12.16 -6.21 5.14
CA LEU A 103 12.95 -5.40 4.20
C LEU A 103 14.45 -5.57 4.46
N HIS A 104 14.87 -5.45 5.72
CA HIS A 104 16.28 -5.56 6.11
C HIS A 104 16.87 -6.93 5.78
N ARG A 105 16.09 -8.01 5.88
CA ARG A 105 16.56 -9.35 5.47
C ARG A 105 16.88 -9.44 3.99
N VAL A 106 16.20 -8.68 3.12
CA VAL A 106 16.58 -8.61 1.71
C VAL A 106 17.90 -7.88 1.52
N ASP A 107 18.13 -6.77 2.28
CA ASP A 107 19.39 -6.02 2.23
C ASP A 107 20.59 -6.92 2.61
N GLU A 108 20.42 -7.75 3.66
CA GLU A 108 21.49 -8.62 4.14
C GLU A 108 21.78 -9.82 3.22
N THR A 109 20.74 -10.41 2.64
CA THR A 109 20.85 -11.74 2.01
C THR A 109 20.62 -11.75 0.51
N GLY A 110 20.04 -10.70 -0.05
CA GLY A 110 19.53 -10.66 -1.42
C GLY A 110 18.31 -11.57 -1.66
N ASN A 111 17.79 -12.24 -0.63
CA ASN A 111 16.67 -13.17 -0.75
C ASN A 111 15.34 -12.46 -0.44
N TYR A 112 14.45 -12.43 -1.44
CA TYR A 112 13.13 -11.81 -1.36
C TYR A 112 12.07 -12.67 -0.67
N GLU A 113 12.33 -13.93 -0.34
CA GLU A 113 11.29 -14.85 0.16
C GLU A 113 10.60 -14.35 1.43
N ILE A 114 11.37 -13.88 2.41
CA ILE A 114 10.82 -13.39 3.68
C ILE A 114 9.96 -12.14 3.45
N TRP A 115 10.47 -11.21 2.64
CA TRP A 115 9.73 -10.01 2.28
C TRP A 115 8.45 -10.34 1.52
N LEU A 116 8.52 -11.16 0.48
CA LEU A 116 7.33 -11.52 -0.31
C LEU A 116 6.31 -12.30 0.51
N ALA A 117 6.74 -13.17 1.44
CA ALA A 117 5.84 -13.85 2.36
C ALA A 117 5.08 -12.86 3.26
N PHE A 118 5.78 -11.89 3.87
CA PHE A 118 5.16 -10.82 4.64
C PHE A 118 4.20 -9.98 3.76
N PHE A 119 4.66 -9.57 2.57
CA PHE A 119 3.87 -8.77 1.63
C PHE A 119 2.58 -9.48 1.21
N PHE A 120 2.64 -10.76 0.85
CA PHE A 120 1.44 -11.50 0.46
C PHE A 120 0.48 -11.73 1.62
N LYS A 121 1.01 -11.96 2.82
CA LYS A 121 0.20 -12.02 4.05
C LYS A 121 -0.54 -10.70 4.27
N SER A 122 0.16 -9.57 4.16
CA SER A 122 -0.43 -8.24 4.34
C SER A 122 -1.53 -7.95 3.32
N VAL A 123 -1.31 -8.29 2.05
CA VAL A 123 -2.33 -8.16 0.99
C VAL A 123 -3.54 -9.01 1.29
N ALA A 124 -3.34 -10.28 1.66
CA ALA A 124 -4.44 -11.20 1.95
C ALA A 124 -5.29 -10.74 3.15
N GLU A 125 -4.65 -10.30 4.24
CA GLU A 125 -5.37 -9.81 5.42
C GLU A 125 -6.13 -8.51 5.10
N GLN A 126 -5.48 -7.55 4.43
CA GLN A 126 -6.14 -6.30 4.05
C GLN A 126 -7.33 -6.52 3.11
N LEU A 127 -7.25 -7.47 2.19
CA LEU A 127 -8.38 -7.80 1.32
C LEU A 127 -9.54 -8.40 2.12
N ARG A 128 -9.28 -9.27 3.12
CA ARG A 128 -10.34 -9.80 4.00
C ARG A 128 -11.02 -8.71 4.82
N GLU A 129 -10.22 -7.78 5.37
CA GLU A 129 -10.76 -6.64 6.11
C GLU A 129 -11.61 -5.73 5.22
N THR A 130 -11.12 -5.44 4.01
CA THR A 130 -11.85 -4.63 3.04
C THR A 130 -13.16 -5.31 2.62
N GLN A 131 -13.13 -6.62 2.35
CA GLN A 131 -14.34 -7.39 2.03
C GLN A 131 -15.37 -7.30 3.17
N LYS A 132 -14.95 -7.53 4.40
CA LYS A 132 -15.82 -7.43 5.58
C LYS A 132 -16.41 -6.02 5.75
N LEU A 133 -15.60 -4.98 5.50
CA LEU A 133 -16.07 -3.60 5.54
C LEU A 133 -17.16 -3.35 4.49
N VAL A 134 -16.94 -3.83 3.26
CA VAL A 134 -17.91 -3.69 2.16
C VAL A 134 -19.22 -4.44 2.50
N GLU A 135 -19.12 -5.67 3.01
CA GLU A 135 -20.30 -6.44 3.45
C GLU A 135 -21.09 -5.69 4.55
N ASN A 136 -20.41 -5.12 5.53
CA ASN A 136 -21.03 -4.31 6.59
C ASN A 136 -21.74 -3.05 6.04
N ILE A 137 -21.11 -2.36 5.06
CA ILE A 137 -21.70 -1.20 4.39
C ILE A 137 -22.97 -1.61 3.64
N TYR A 138 -22.96 -2.71 2.90
CA TYR A 138 -24.14 -3.21 2.21
C TYR A 138 -25.25 -3.60 3.20
N SER A 139 -24.92 -4.32 4.30
CA SER A 139 -25.88 -4.66 5.33
C SER A 139 -26.51 -3.40 5.95
N LEU A 140 -25.70 -2.40 6.26
CA LEU A 140 -26.19 -1.13 6.79
C LEU A 140 -27.12 -0.41 5.80
N TYR A 141 -26.76 -0.41 4.51
CA TYR A 141 -27.61 0.17 3.47
C TYR A 141 -28.98 -0.54 3.40
N ASP A 142 -28.98 -1.88 3.39
CA ASP A 142 -30.21 -2.66 3.34
C ASP A 142 -31.07 -2.44 4.59
N ASP A 143 -30.48 -2.44 5.77
CA ASP A 143 -31.18 -2.15 7.03
C ASP A 143 -31.85 -0.77 7.04
N ILE A 144 -31.14 0.24 6.54
CA ILE A 144 -31.66 1.60 6.44
C ILE A 144 -32.78 1.64 5.39
N ARG A 145 -32.57 1.04 4.21
CA ARG A 145 -33.56 0.98 3.15
C ARG A 145 -34.86 0.31 3.63
N ASP A 146 -34.75 -0.81 4.35
CA ASP A 146 -35.93 -1.54 4.86
C ASP A 146 -36.67 -0.78 5.92
N LYS A 147 -35.98 -0.08 6.83
CA LYS A 147 -36.60 0.77 7.86
C LYS A 147 -37.32 1.98 7.29
N PHE A 148 -36.79 2.57 6.24
CA PHE A 148 -37.24 3.84 5.70
C PHE A 148 -37.92 3.74 4.33
N GLY A 149 -37.72 2.62 3.61
CA GLY A 149 -38.33 2.40 2.28
C GLY A 149 -39.85 2.29 2.30
N THR A 150 -40.43 1.90 3.45
CA THR A 150 -41.89 1.89 3.70
C THR A 150 -42.41 3.17 4.35
N GLY A 151 -41.55 4.19 4.51
CA GLY A 151 -41.84 5.43 5.19
C GLY A 151 -42.77 6.36 4.40
N LYS A 152 -43.47 7.22 5.14
CA LYS A 152 -44.45 8.19 4.57
C LYS A 152 -43.83 9.32 3.73
N SER A 153 -42.50 9.46 3.72
CA SER A 153 -41.80 10.54 2.99
C SER A 153 -41.20 10.03 1.68
N PRO A 154 -41.59 10.57 0.51
CA PRO A 154 -41.02 10.22 -0.77
C PRO A 154 -39.56 10.65 -0.95
N TYR A 155 -39.05 11.47 -0.05
CA TYR A 155 -37.69 12.03 -0.13
C TYR A 155 -36.65 11.22 0.64
N LEU A 156 -37.07 10.33 1.53
CA LEU A 156 -36.17 9.64 2.45
C LEU A 156 -35.28 8.63 1.76
N LEU A 157 -35.81 7.81 0.88
CA LEU A 157 -35.04 6.81 0.14
C LEU A 157 -34.05 7.46 -0.82
N PRO A 158 -34.41 8.47 -1.64
CA PRO A 158 -33.45 9.22 -2.46
C PRO A 158 -32.35 9.89 -1.65
N PHE A 159 -32.64 10.37 -0.45
CA PHE A 159 -31.64 10.94 0.46
C PHE A 159 -30.63 9.90 0.96
N VAL A 160 -31.12 8.71 1.39
CA VAL A 160 -30.25 7.59 1.79
C VAL A 160 -29.35 7.17 0.62
N GLU A 161 -29.92 7.00 -0.58
CA GLU A 161 -29.13 6.66 -1.78
C GLU A 161 -28.07 7.71 -2.10
N ALA A 162 -28.39 9.00 -1.92
CA ALA A 162 -27.43 10.07 -2.15
C ALA A 162 -26.24 10.00 -1.16
N ILE A 163 -26.49 9.73 0.12
CA ILE A 163 -25.43 9.59 1.14
C ILE A 163 -24.48 8.42 0.78
N PHE A 164 -25.02 7.27 0.36
CA PHE A 164 -24.18 6.13 0.00
C PHE A 164 -23.46 6.28 -1.34
N LYS A 165 -23.98 7.11 -2.27
CA LYS A 165 -23.31 7.42 -3.54
C LYS A 165 -22.22 8.47 -3.40
N VAL A 166 -22.42 9.46 -2.55
CA VAL A 166 -21.51 10.59 -2.33
C VAL A 166 -21.41 10.83 -0.82
N PRO A 167 -20.60 10.03 -0.11
CA PRO A 167 -20.39 10.23 1.30
C PRO A 167 -19.79 11.62 1.52
N ILE A 168 -20.45 12.42 2.36
CA ILE A 168 -19.99 13.76 2.76
C ILE A 168 -19.11 13.55 3.98
N PHE A 169 -17.80 13.77 3.82
CA PHE A 169 -16.83 13.79 4.90
C PHE A 169 -16.19 15.16 4.98
#